data_65d7fcba46835699029ca4d96bc2529c
#
_entry.id   65d7fcba46835699029ca4d96bc2529c
#
_cell.length_a   1.000
_cell.length_b   1.000
_cell.length_c   1.000
_cell.angle_alpha   90.00
_cell.angle_beta   90.00
_cell.angle_gamma   90.00
#
_symmetry.space_group_name_H-M   'P 1'
#
loop_
_entity.id
_entity.type
_entity.pdbx_description
1 polymer ?
#
loop_
_entity_poly.entity_id
_entity_poly.type
_entity_poly.pdbx_seq_one_letter_code
_entity_poly.pdbx_strand_id
1 'polypeptide(L)'
;MVRILQTGSRSWRRTVVATVALPLVISLAVLAYAWPASRIAPRDLPVGVVGTNPAVQKAIEGLTDSKPDAFDLRLYPNQESARSAIRNREVYGAFVVTAGKVTVLEAGAASPSVAQILTTTGRQLAARADQLHAKVATPATGASRRATSGGSPARSAPKVGFQTVDVVPTSADDPRGVVFSSALLPLTICGVLIAALVAMTGVRTSVRRRLLDLLAACAAAGLAAYLITQGVLGALPHEHAATWGVLSLTMLAISSTSVGLISLIGPAGLGLGAALMVFVGNPFSGGTSAPELLPKVVNDIGQWLPPGAGMNLLRSTAYFDGNGSEGHLAVLVLWSALGLTAAVFGRRAPTTTGATPEDVPTTEGTPQESPVTGAPATTPPPSPAGRPHGRHTAHTAHAAHA
;
A
#
# COMPACT_ATOMS: atom_id res chain seq x y z
N MET A 1 -21.28 -43.42 26.71
CA MET A 1 -20.80 -43.70 25.36
C MET A 1 -21.26 -42.68 24.28
N VAL A 2 -22.38 -41.97 24.47
CA VAL A 2 -22.94 -41.03 23.48
C VAL A 2 -22.23 -39.65 23.47
N ARG A 3 -21.58 -39.22 24.56
CA ARG A 3 -20.86 -37.89 24.62
C ARG A 3 -19.52 -37.83 23.87
N ILE A 4 -18.87 -38.98 23.62
CA ILE A 4 -17.57 -39.05 22.95
C ILE A 4 -17.74 -38.90 21.43
N LEU A 5 -18.87 -39.26 20.86
CA LEU A 5 -19.13 -39.17 19.44
C LEU A 5 -19.50 -37.75 18.94
N GLN A 6 -19.99 -36.87 19.84
CA GLN A 6 -20.35 -35.49 19.45
C GLN A 6 -19.15 -34.54 19.44
N THR A 7 -18.10 -34.81 20.22
CA THR A 7 -16.86 -34.01 20.18
C THR A 7 -16.03 -34.29 18.93
N GLY A 8 -16.04 -35.53 18.45
CA GLY A 8 -15.31 -35.92 17.23
C GLY A 8 -15.83 -35.22 15.95
N SER A 9 -17.15 -35.06 15.84
CA SER A 9 -17.75 -34.44 14.63
C SER A 9 -17.49 -32.93 14.53
N ARG A 10 -17.41 -32.22 15.65
CA ARG A 10 -17.12 -30.77 15.66
C ARG A 10 -15.63 -30.50 15.35
N SER A 11 -14.72 -31.32 15.85
CA SER A 11 -13.29 -31.19 15.59
C SER A 11 -13.00 -31.52 14.12
N TRP A 12 -13.56 -32.59 13.57
CA TRP A 12 -13.43 -32.98 12.18
C TRP A 12 -13.92 -31.92 11.21
N ARG A 13 -15.11 -31.35 11.42
CA ARG A 13 -15.65 -30.25 10.61
C ARG A 13 -14.76 -29.03 10.65
N ARG A 14 -14.21 -28.64 11.80
CA ARG A 14 -13.24 -27.54 11.92
C ARG A 14 -11.97 -27.80 11.15
N THR A 15 -11.45 -29.01 11.22
CA THR A 15 -10.23 -29.41 10.47
C THR A 15 -10.51 -29.39 8.96
N VAL A 16 -11.61 -29.98 8.50
CA VAL A 16 -11.99 -29.97 7.07
C VAL A 16 -12.21 -28.55 6.56
N VAL A 17 -12.92 -27.70 7.32
CA VAL A 17 -13.13 -26.30 6.96
C VAL A 17 -11.79 -25.56 6.89
N ALA A 18 -10.90 -25.72 7.85
CA ALA A 18 -9.59 -25.10 7.83
C ALA A 18 -8.73 -25.61 6.65
N THR A 19 -8.76 -26.89 6.36
CA THR A 19 -7.98 -27.51 5.28
C THR A 19 -8.45 -27.06 3.90
N VAL A 20 -9.74 -26.73 3.71
CA VAL A 20 -10.28 -26.23 2.46
C VAL A 20 -10.26 -24.69 2.40
N ALA A 21 -10.62 -24.03 3.50
CA ALA A 21 -10.71 -22.56 3.52
C ALA A 21 -9.34 -21.90 3.43
N LEU A 22 -8.30 -22.47 4.05
CA LEU A 22 -6.97 -21.87 4.03
C LEU A 22 -6.36 -21.82 2.61
N PRO A 23 -6.31 -22.92 1.83
CA PRO A 23 -5.87 -22.86 0.45
C PRO A 23 -6.70 -21.91 -0.41
N LEU A 24 -8.03 -21.87 -0.19
CA LEU A 24 -8.91 -20.96 -0.92
C LEU A 24 -8.55 -19.49 -0.65
N VAL A 25 -8.34 -19.12 0.62
CA VAL A 25 -7.93 -17.77 1.01
C VAL A 25 -6.56 -17.42 0.43
N ILE A 26 -5.60 -18.36 0.48
CA ILE A 26 -4.27 -18.16 -0.10
C ILE A 26 -4.38 -17.98 -1.63
N SER A 27 -5.16 -18.81 -2.30
CA SER A 27 -5.36 -18.71 -3.75
C SER A 27 -6.01 -17.38 -4.14
N LEU A 28 -7.00 -16.93 -3.37
CA LEU A 28 -7.65 -15.64 -3.59
C LEU A 28 -6.68 -14.47 -3.34
N ALA A 29 -5.84 -14.57 -2.32
CA ALA A 29 -4.81 -13.57 -2.04
C ALA A 29 -3.78 -13.49 -3.17
N VAL A 30 -3.28 -14.65 -3.63
CA VAL A 30 -2.36 -14.69 -4.78
C VAL A 30 -3.02 -14.10 -6.02
N LEU A 31 -4.29 -14.46 -6.29
CA LEU A 31 -5.02 -13.92 -7.43
C LEU A 31 -5.20 -12.40 -7.33
N ALA A 32 -5.54 -11.87 -6.15
CA ALA A 32 -5.73 -10.44 -5.92
C ALA A 32 -4.46 -9.63 -6.22
N TYR A 33 -3.28 -10.20 -5.96
CA TYR A 33 -2.00 -9.56 -6.27
C TYR A 33 -1.52 -9.83 -7.70
N ALA A 34 -1.56 -11.09 -8.14
CA ALA A 34 -1.00 -11.49 -9.42
C ALA A 34 -1.83 -11.02 -10.61
N TRP A 35 -3.17 -11.01 -10.50
CA TRP A 35 -4.04 -10.66 -11.61
C TRP A 35 -3.91 -9.19 -12.05
N PRO A 36 -3.94 -8.16 -11.16
CA PRO A 36 -3.68 -6.79 -11.57
C PRO A 36 -2.27 -6.59 -12.11
N ALA A 37 -1.27 -7.19 -11.45
CA ALA A 37 0.13 -7.09 -11.85
C ALA A 37 0.41 -7.70 -13.24
N SER A 38 -0.29 -8.79 -13.61
CA SER A 38 -0.17 -9.40 -14.93
C SER A 38 -0.87 -8.61 -16.05
N ARG A 39 -1.69 -7.64 -15.70
CA ARG A 39 -2.50 -6.83 -16.63
C ARG A 39 -2.06 -5.37 -16.70
N ILE A 40 -0.83 -5.05 -16.26
CA ILE A 40 -0.27 -3.70 -16.33
C ILE A 40 -0.12 -3.30 -17.80
N ALA A 41 -0.87 -2.28 -18.20
CA ALA A 41 -0.80 -1.66 -19.53
C ALA A 41 -1.40 -0.25 -19.47
N PRO A 42 -0.94 0.71 -20.27
CA PRO A 42 -1.56 2.03 -20.34
C PRO A 42 -3.04 1.93 -20.75
N ARG A 43 -3.91 2.66 -20.04
CA ARG A 43 -5.35 2.77 -20.31
C ARG A 43 -5.78 4.19 -20.03
N ASP A 44 -6.15 4.90 -21.09
CA ASP A 44 -6.51 6.32 -21.01
C ASP A 44 -5.47 7.15 -20.24
N LEU A 45 -4.16 6.79 -20.39
CA LEU A 45 -3.09 7.44 -19.67
C LEU A 45 -2.97 8.91 -20.13
N PRO A 46 -3.18 9.91 -19.25
CA PRO A 46 -3.14 11.30 -19.64
C PRO A 46 -1.71 11.75 -19.97
N VAL A 47 -1.50 12.14 -21.23
CA VAL A 47 -0.21 12.56 -21.77
C VAL A 47 -0.36 13.82 -22.59
N GLY A 48 0.49 14.80 -22.34
CA GLY A 48 0.56 16.04 -23.10
C GLY A 48 1.23 15.87 -24.47
N VAL A 49 0.81 16.67 -25.43
CA VAL A 49 1.48 16.84 -26.70
C VAL A 49 1.67 18.32 -26.98
N VAL A 50 2.88 18.73 -27.30
CA VAL A 50 3.23 20.11 -27.62
C VAL A 50 3.61 20.23 -29.08
N GLY A 51 2.92 21.13 -29.79
CA GLY A 51 3.18 21.45 -31.18
C GLY A 51 1.91 21.33 -32.03
N THR A 52 1.78 22.23 -32.99
CA THR A 52 0.64 22.31 -33.90
C THR A 52 1.01 21.96 -35.34
N ASN A 53 2.25 21.53 -35.58
CA ASN A 53 2.72 21.26 -36.96
C ASN A 53 2.16 19.88 -37.45
N PRO A 54 2.09 19.68 -38.80
CA PRO A 54 1.58 18.43 -39.37
C PRO A 54 2.35 17.16 -38.94
N ALA A 55 3.61 17.29 -38.55
CA ALA A 55 4.39 16.18 -38.06
C ALA A 55 3.91 15.70 -36.67
N VAL A 56 3.47 16.64 -35.84
CA VAL A 56 2.86 16.30 -34.53
C VAL A 56 1.53 15.59 -34.71
N GLN A 57 0.69 16.09 -35.64
CA GLN A 57 -0.59 15.42 -35.93
C GLN A 57 -0.40 13.98 -36.42
N LYS A 58 0.52 13.77 -37.36
CA LYS A 58 0.87 12.41 -37.81
C LYS A 58 1.44 11.53 -36.70
N ALA A 59 2.21 12.10 -35.78
CA ALA A 59 2.75 11.36 -34.66
C ALA A 59 1.63 10.94 -33.68
N ILE A 60 0.66 11.84 -33.43
CA ILE A 60 -0.54 11.56 -32.63
C ILE A 60 -1.38 10.46 -33.29
N GLU A 61 -1.73 10.62 -34.57
CA GLU A 61 -2.50 9.64 -35.34
C GLU A 61 -1.82 8.26 -35.28
N GLY A 62 -0.52 8.20 -35.57
CA GLY A 62 0.23 6.95 -35.55
C GLY A 62 0.36 6.33 -34.15
N LEU A 63 0.28 7.12 -33.07
CA LEU A 63 0.26 6.61 -31.70
C LEU A 63 -1.13 6.07 -31.35
N THR A 64 -2.18 6.80 -31.69
CA THR A 64 -3.58 6.40 -31.47
C THR A 64 -3.92 5.15 -32.29
N ASP A 65 -3.53 5.08 -33.56
CA ASP A 65 -3.78 3.91 -34.40
C ASP A 65 -3.05 2.66 -33.92
N SER A 66 -1.82 2.82 -33.41
CA SER A 66 -1.01 1.68 -32.96
C SER A 66 -1.46 1.13 -31.59
N LYS A 67 -2.06 1.95 -30.75
CA LYS A 67 -2.52 1.60 -29.40
C LYS A 67 -3.78 2.40 -29.04
N PRO A 68 -4.94 2.04 -29.59
CA PRO A 68 -6.20 2.66 -29.19
C PRO A 68 -6.41 2.48 -27.70
N ASP A 69 -6.99 3.47 -27.03
CA ASP A 69 -7.30 3.49 -25.62
C ASP A 69 -6.09 3.43 -24.65
N ALA A 70 -4.85 3.54 -25.16
CA ALA A 70 -3.68 3.55 -24.29
C ALA A 70 -3.38 4.92 -23.69
N PHE A 71 -3.63 5.98 -24.47
CA PHE A 71 -3.27 7.35 -24.10
C PHE A 71 -4.43 8.31 -24.29
N ASP A 72 -4.70 9.13 -23.27
CA ASP A 72 -5.52 10.33 -23.34
C ASP A 72 -4.61 11.51 -23.70
N LEU A 73 -4.56 11.87 -25.02
CA LEU A 73 -3.64 12.87 -25.53
C LEU A 73 -4.21 14.27 -25.43
N ARG A 74 -3.55 15.13 -24.64
CA ARG A 74 -3.95 16.53 -24.41
C ARG A 74 -2.99 17.48 -25.08
N LEU A 75 -3.54 18.38 -25.91
CA LEU A 75 -2.73 19.35 -26.66
C LEU A 75 -2.39 20.57 -25.80
N TYR A 76 -1.14 20.96 -25.78
CA TYR A 76 -0.64 22.15 -25.10
C TYR A 76 0.02 23.10 -26.09
N PRO A 77 -0.17 24.43 -25.95
CA PRO A 77 0.34 25.42 -26.89
C PRO A 77 1.87 25.52 -26.87
N ASN A 78 2.49 25.25 -25.74
CA ASN A 78 3.94 25.34 -25.57
C ASN A 78 4.45 24.38 -24.47
N GLN A 79 5.77 24.27 -24.39
CA GLN A 79 6.43 23.38 -23.45
C GLN A 79 6.22 23.78 -21.99
N GLU A 80 6.10 25.08 -21.69
CA GLU A 80 5.89 25.53 -20.31
C GLU A 80 4.48 25.21 -19.81
N SER A 81 3.47 25.35 -20.65
CA SER A 81 2.10 24.91 -20.31
C SER A 81 2.05 23.41 -20.05
N ALA A 82 2.77 22.60 -20.83
CA ALA A 82 2.88 21.17 -20.57
C ALA A 82 3.63 20.86 -19.25
N ARG A 83 4.70 21.61 -18.94
CA ARG A 83 5.39 21.47 -17.66
C ARG A 83 4.50 21.84 -16.48
N SER A 84 3.69 22.88 -16.59
CA SER A 84 2.73 23.27 -15.58
C SER A 84 1.68 22.18 -15.37
N ALA A 85 1.13 21.61 -16.45
CA ALA A 85 0.19 20.50 -16.36
C ALA A 85 0.78 19.24 -15.70
N ILE A 86 2.08 18.97 -15.93
CA ILE A 86 2.79 17.88 -15.26
C ILE A 86 2.91 18.17 -13.74
N ARG A 87 3.31 19.39 -13.33
CA ARG A 87 3.40 19.78 -11.93
C ARG A 87 2.05 19.77 -11.23
N ASN A 88 0.97 20.10 -11.96
CA ASN A 88 -0.40 20.05 -11.45
C ASN A 88 -1.01 18.63 -11.42
N ARG A 89 -0.25 17.60 -11.86
CA ARG A 89 -0.72 16.22 -11.97
C ARG A 89 -1.89 16.03 -12.94
N GLU A 90 -2.05 16.92 -13.91
CA GLU A 90 -3.06 16.79 -14.97
C GLU A 90 -2.64 15.75 -16.02
N VAL A 91 -1.32 15.61 -16.25
CA VAL A 91 -0.69 14.62 -17.15
C VAL A 91 0.57 14.05 -16.53
N TYR A 92 0.93 12.82 -16.89
CA TYR A 92 2.15 12.15 -16.43
C TYR A 92 3.42 12.63 -17.14
N GLY A 93 3.27 13.18 -18.31
CA GLY A 93 4.36 13.71 -19.11
C GLY A 93 3.86 14.26 -20.43
N ALA A 94 4.78 14.70 -21.30
CA ALA A 94 4.41 15.26 -22.59
C ALA A 94 5.45 14.97 -23.66
N PHE A 95 4.99 14.82 -24.90
CA PHE A 95 5.83 14.76 -26.09
C PHE A 95 5.93 16.15 -26.72
N VAL A 96 7.13 16.68 -26.78
CA VAL A 96 7.42 17.95 -27.49
C VAL A 96 8.13 17.58 -28.80
N VAL A 97 7.42 17.73 -29.90
CA VAL A 97 7.90 17.38 -31.23
C VAL A 97 8.23 18.65 -32.01
N THR A 98 9.50 18.82 -32.40
CA THR A 98 9.98 19.89 -33.24
C THR A 98 10.58 19.32 -34.54
N ALA A 99 10.91 20.18 -35.51
CA ALA A 99 11.36 19.76 -36.86
C ALA A 99 12.62 18.86 -36.90
N GLY A 100 13.36 18.71 -35.83
CA GLY A 100 14.57 17.88 -35.78
C GLY A 100 14.80 17.22 -34.42
N LYS A 101 13.84 17.28 -33.52
CA LYS A 101 14.03 16.78 -32.18
C LYS A 101 12.71 16.35 -31.53
N VAL A 102 12.72 15.19 -30.88
CA VAL A 102 11.66 14.73 -29.98
C VAL A 102 12.18 14.86 -28.54
N THR A 103 11.50 15.66 -27.73
CA THR A 103 11.78 15.78 -26.30
C THR A 103 10.62 15.17 -25.52
N VAL A 104 10.93 14.25 -24.61
CA VAL A 104 9.97 13.68 -23.67
C VAL A 104 10.11 14.44 -22.35
N LEU A 105 9.04 15.08 -21.93
CA LEU A 105 8.89 15.60 -20.57
C LEU A 105 8.23 14.50 -19.75
N GLU A 106 8.81 14.13 -18.64
CA GLU A 106 8.26 13.10 -17.76
C GLU A 106 8.29 13.56 -16.31
N ALA A 107 7.52 12.90 -15.46
CA ALA A 107 7.56 13.07 -14.01
C ALA A 107 7.91 11.71 -13.38
N GLY A 108 9.17 11.48 -13.08
CA GLY A 108 9.63 10.24 -12.44
C GLY A 108 8.94 10.02 -11.09
N ALA A 109 8.69 11.08 -10.34
CA ALA A 109 7.98 11.03 -9.07
C ALA A 109 6.51 10.66 -9.19
N ALA A 110 5.85 10.96 -10.33
CA ALA A 110 4.46 10.55 -10.55
C ALA A 110 4.34 9.03 -10.71
N SER A 111 5.18 8.45 -11.56
CA SER A 111 5.31 7.01 -11.74
C SER A 111 6.56 6.68 -12.55
N PRO A 112 7.56 6.01 -11.97
CA PRO A 112 8.72 5.55 -12.72
C PRO A 112 8.37 4.61 -13.87
N SER A 113 7.33 3.79 -13.70
CA SER A 113 6.84 2.88 -14.75
C SER A 113 6.27 3.65 -15.94
N VAL A 114 5.51 4.72 -15.69
CA VAL A 114 4.97 5.58 -16.75
C VAL A 114 6.10 6.36 -17.43
N ALA A 115 7.05 6.92 -16.69
CA ALA A 115 8.21 7.62 -17.23
C ALA A 115 8.97 6.72 -18.20
N GLN A 116 9.18 5.44 -17.85
CA GLN A 116 9.82 4.46 -18.74
C GLN A 116 9.00 4.18 -20.00
N ILE A 117 7.66 4.09 -19.88
CA ILE A 117 6.77 3.92 -21.04
C ILE A 117 6.88 5.12 -21.98
N LEU A 118 6.81 6.35 -21.43
CA LEU A 118 6.93 7.59 -22.21
C LEU A 118 8.29 7.71 -22.91
N THR A 119 9.37 7.45 -22.19
CA THR A 119 10.72 7.43 -22.76
C THR A 119 10.84 6.41 -23.92
N THR A 120 10.31 5.20 -23.73
CA THR A 120 10.35 4.16 -24.77
C THR A 120 9.52 4.56 -25.99
N THR A 121 8.31 5.09 -25.76
CA THR A 121 7.43 5.58 -26.82
C THR A 121 8.06 6.77 -27.58
N GLY A 122 8.67 7.71 -26.85
CA GLY A 122 9.36 8.85 -27.45
C GLY A 122 10.55 8.44 -28.33
N ARG A 123 11.33 7.43 -27.91
CA ARG A 123 12.40 6.85 -28.77
C ARG A 123 11.84 6.23 -30.05
N GLN A 124 10.72 5.52 -29.95
CA GLN A 124 10.04 4.94 -31.11
C GLN A 124 9.55 6.03 -32.07
N LEU A 125 8.97 7.13 -31.52
CA LEU A 125 8.56 8.28 -32.31
C LEU A 125 9.74 8.93 -33.03
N ALA A 126 10.86 9.15 -32.35
CA ALA A 126 12.09 9.69 -32.96
C ALA A 126 12.61 8.78 -34.07
N ALA A 127 12.68 7.47 -33.86
CA ALA A 127 13.11 6.51 -34.86
C ALA A 127 12.19 6.46 -36.10
N ARG A 128 10.87 6.56 -35.90
CA ARG A 128 9.91 6.66 -37.02
C ARG A 128 10.08 7.96 -37.82
N ALA A 129 10.29 9.07 -37.09
CA ALA A 129 10.57 10.36 -37.75
C ALA A 129 11.85 10.30 -38.58
N ASP A 130 12.92 9.68 -38.09
CA ASP A 130 14.15 9.42 -38.86
C ASP A 130 13.90 8.64 -40.16
N GLN A 131 13.10 7.56 -40.06
CA GLN A 131 12.75 6.74 -41.24
C GLN A 131 11.95 7.52 -42.27
N LEU A 132 11.03 8.39 -41.85
CA LEU A 132 10.24 9.24 -42.74
C LEU A 132 11.13 10.27 -43.42
N HIS A 133 12.04 10.92 -42.70
CA HIS A 133 13.01 11.86 -43.26
C HIS A 133 13.94 11.17 -44.27
N ALA A 134 14.43 9.96 -43.98
CA ALA A 134 15.25 9.19 -44.88
C ALA A 134 14.51 8.83 -46.18
N LYS A 135 13.24 8.45 -46.11
CA LYS A 135 12.42 8.14 -47.30
C LYS A 135 12.15 9.38 -48.18
N VAL A 136 11.96 10.55 -47.58
CA VAL A 136 11.75 11.83 -48.30
C VAL A 136 13.06 12.31 -48.92
N ALA A 137 14.21 12.06 -48.27
CA ALA A 137 15.52 12.45 -48.75
C ALA A 137 16.06 11.55 -49.88
N THR A 138 15.44 10.39 -50.13
CA THR A 138 15.81 9.53 -51.28
C THR A 138 14.96 9.97 -52.48
N PRO A 139 15.55 10.65 -53.51
CA PRO A 139 14.79 11.04 -54.68
C PRO A 139 14.34 9.77 -55.43
N ALA A 140 13.04 9.66 -55.69
CA ALA A 140 12.48 8.71 -56.64
C ALA A 140 12.90 9.13 -58.06
N THR A 141 14.19 9.01 -58.36
CA THR A 141 14.68 9.25 -59.72
C THR A 141 15.47 8.00 -60.15
N GLY A 142 14.76 7.11 -60.82
CA GLY A 142 15.34 6.17 -61.74
C GLY A 142 15.98 6.95 -62.92
N ALA A 143 17.08 7.65 -62.68
CA ALA A 143 17.94 8.20 -63.68
C ALA A 143 19.34 7.67 -63.40
N SER A 144 19.70 6.71 -64.25
CA SER A 144 21.09 6.24 -64.47
C SER A 144 22.04 7.43 -64.40
N ARG A 145 22.72 7.68 -63.31
CA ARG A 145 23.93 8.56 -63.34
C ARG A 145 25.13 7.69 -63.33
N ARG A 146 25.78 7.69 -64.56
CA ARG A 146 27.16 7.29 -64.77
C ARG A 146 28.03 7.79 -63.61
N ALA A 147 28.76 6.87 -63.02
CA ALA A 147 29.80 7.13 -62.05
C ALA A 147 30.83 8.07 -62.65
N THR A 148 30.90 9.30 -62.20
CA THR A 148 32.12 10.15 -62.28
C THR A 148 32.67 10.16 -60.84
N SER A 149 33.87 9.58 -60.74
CA SER A 149 34.72 9.51 -59.56
C SER A 149 35.02 10.91 -59.00
N GLY A 150 34.44 11.28 -57.93
CA GLY A 150 34.71 12.51 -57.19
C GLY A 150 33.97 12.43 -55.89
N GLY A 151 34.54 11.74 -54.86
CA GLY A 151 33.91 11.44 -53.61
C GLY A 151 33.68 12.69 -52.79
N SER A 152 32.46 13.17 -52.73
CA SER A 152 31.93 13.83 -51.52
C SER A 152 31.17 12.79 -50.72
N PRO A 153 31.47 12.63 -49.42
CA PRO A 153 30.70 11.71 -48.57
C PRO A 153 29.24 12.14 -48.60
N ALA A 154 28.36 11.21 -48.93
CA ALA A 154 26.92 11.42 -48.84
C ALA A 154 26.64 12.03 -47.46
N ARG A 155 26.16 13.28 -47.44
CA ARG A 155 25.67 13.91 -46.20
C ARG A 155 24.59 13.02 -45.64
N SER A 156 24.93 12.29 -44.56
CA SER A 156 23.94 11.55 -43.77
C SER A 156 22.84 12.54 -43.38
N ALA A 157 21.59 12.23 -43.71
CA ALA A 157 20.48 13.06 -43.31
C ALA A 157 20.57 13.28 -41.77
N PRO A 158 20.33 14.50 -41.28
CA PRO A 158 20.43 14.79 -39.86
C PRO A 158 19.45 13.88 -39.12
N LYS A 159 19.96 13.09 -38.18
CA LYS A 159 19.13 12.23 -37.30
C LYS A 159 18.26 13.11 -36.42
N VAL A 160 17.02 12.70 -36.21
CA VAL A 160 16.12 13.37 -35.26
C VAL A 160 16.68 13.18 -33.85
N GLY A 161 16.99 14.29 -33.18
CA GLY A 161 17.49 14.27 -31.81
C GLY A 161 16.45 13.71 -30.86
N PHE A 162 16.86 12.90 -29.88
CA PHE A 162 16.01 12.44 -28.79
C PHE A 162 16.55 12.97 -27.46
N GLN A 163 15.67 13.50 -26.60
CA GLN A 163 16.00 13.96 -25.26
C GLN A 163 14.87 13.65 -24.29
N THR A 164 15.21 13.27 -23.06
CA THR A 164 14.28 13.14 -21.94
C THR A 164 14.60 14.20 -20.91
N VAL A 165 13.58 14.83 -20.35
CA VAL A 165 13.68 15.81 -19.28
C VAL A 165 12.69 15.42 -18.18
N ASP A 166 13.21 15.11 -17.01
CA ASP A 166 12.37 14.88 -15.83
C ASP A 166 11.98 16.23 -15.22
N VAL A 167 10.68 16.51 -15.21
CA VAL A 167 10.10 17.77 -14.70
C VAL A 167 9.90 17.73 -13.19
N VAL A 168 9.58 16.54 -12.66
CA VAL A 168 9.42 16.28 -11.24
C VAL A 168 10.17 14.98 -10.92
N PRO A 169 11.47 15.08 -10.66
CA PRO A 169 12.28 13.91 -10.35
C PRO A 169 11.93 13.30 -8.99
N THR A 170 12.21 12.04 -8.83
CA THR A 170 12.26 11.39 -7.52
C THR A 170 13.39 11.94 -6.67
N SER A 171 13.42 11.62 -5.38
CA SER A 171 14.55 11.99 -4.51
C SER A 171 15.87 11.42 -5.05
N ALA A 172 16.97 12.17 -4.85
CA ALA A 172 18.32 11.70 -5.19
C ALA A 172 18.69 10.42 -4.42
N ASP A 173 18.16 10.24 -3.21
CA ASP A 173 18.40 9.09 -2.35
C ASP A 173 17.49 7.89 -2.72
N ASP A 174 16.38 8.12 -3.45
CA ASP A 174 15.50 7.08 -3.99
C ASP A 174 15.21 7.31 -5.49
N PRO A 175 16.21 7.24 -6.39
CA PRO A 175 16.06 7.60 -7.80
C PRO A 175 15.05 6.75 -8.58
N ARG A 176 14.69 5.59 -8.04
CA ARG A 176 13.72 4.66 -8.63
C ARG A 176 12.35 4.69 -7.97
N GLY A 177 12.16 5.49 -6.90
CA GLY A 177 10.93 5.51 -6.12
C GLY A 177 10.60 4.16 -5.44
N VAL A 178 11.64 3.35 -5.15
CA VAL A 178 11.46 2.00 -4.56
C VAL A 178 11.05 2.09 -3.11
N VAL A 179 11.65 3.01 -2.34
CA VAL A 179 11.31 3.23 -0.94
C VAL A 179 9.86 3.66 -0.81
N PHE A 180 9.47 4.64 -1.63
CA PHE A 180 8.10 5.14 -1.69
C PHE A 180 7.11 4.01 -2.00
N SER A 181 7.37 3.23 -3.05
CA SER A 181 6.49 2.15 -3.51
C SER A 181 6.39 1.00 -2.50
N SER A 182 7.50 0.64 -1.85
CA SER A 182 7.55 -0.47 -0.89
C SER A 182 6.97 -0.13 0.49
N ALA A 183 6.83 1.15 0.83
CA ALA A 183 6.27 1.57 2.12
C ALA A 183 4.77 1.25 2.28
N LEU A 184 4.02 1.12 1.18
CA LEU A 184 2.56 0.97 1.22
C LEU A 184 2.09 -0.26 1.98
N LEU A 185 2.65 -1.43 1.70
CA LEU A 185 2.25 -2.68 2.36
C LEU A 185 2.54 -2.67 3.86
N PRO A 186 3.75 -2.31 4.33
CA PRO A 186 4.02 -2.14 5.76
C PRO A 186 3.08 -1.13 6.43
N LEU A 187 2.81 0.01 5.82
CA LEU A 187 1.88 1.02 6.36
C LEU A 187 0.47 0.44 6.53
N THR A 188 -0.02 -0.30 5.54
CA THR A 188 -1.33 -0.95 5.60
C THR A 188 -1.39 -1.98 6.72
N ILE A 189 -0.37 -2.82 6.85
CA ILE A 189 -0.27 -3.84 7.90
C ILE A 189 -0.21 -3.15 9.28
N CYS A 190 0.62 -2.12 9.44
CA CYS A 190 0.70 -1.35 10.69
C CYS A 190 -0.65 -0.74 11.07
N GLY A 191 -1.41 -0.20 10.11
CA GLY A 191 -2.76 0.30 10.36
C GLY A 191 -3.70 -0.77 10.91
N VAL A 192 -3.67 -1.99 10.36
CA VAL A 192 -4.45 -3.13 10.86
C VAL A 192 -3.98 -3.58 12.25
N LEU A 193 -2.66 -3.60 12.49
CA LEU A 193 -2.08 -3.96 13.79
C LEU A 193 -2.45 -2.95 14.88
N ILE A 194 -2.45 -1.65 14.58
CA ILE A 194 -2.94 -0.60 15.50
C ILE A 194 -4.39 -0.89 15.89
N ALA A 195 -5.24 -1.23 14.91
CA ALA A 195 -6.64 -1.58 15.19
C ALA A 195 -6.76 -2.80 16.12
N ALA A 196 -5.96 -3.85 15.86
CA ALA A 196 -5.93 -5.04 16.70
C ALA A 196 -5.50 -4.70 18.14
N LEU A 197 -4.43 -3.93 18.30
CA LEU A 197 -3.91 -3.51 19.60
C LEU A 197 -4.94 -2.69 20.37
N VAL A 198 -5.55 -1.68 19.73
CA VAL A 198 -6.60 -0.85 20.35
C VAL A 198 -7.84 -1.66 20.71
N ALA A 199 -8.21 -2.66 19.91
CA ALA A 199 -9.31 -3.56 20.22
C ALA A 199 -9.02 -4.42 21.45
N MET A 200 -7.80 -4.96 21.57
CA MET A 200 -7.38 -5.80 22.70
C MET A 200 -7.27 -5.02 24.02
N THR A 201 -6.71 -3.82 23.99
CA THR A 201 -6.50 -2.97 25.16
C THR A 201 -7.78 -2.22 25.55
N GLY A 202 -8.65 -1.93 24.60
CA GLY A 202 -9.85 -1.11 24.77
C GLY A 202 -11.05 -1.81 25.41
N VAL A 203 -10.98 -3.11 25.73
CA VAL A 203 -12.14 -3.91 26.23
C VAL A 203 -12.72 -3.35 27.54
N ARG A 204 -11.89 -2.74 28.38
CA ARG A 204 -12.28 -2.20 29.70
C ARG A 204 -12.24 -0.67 29.79
N THR A 205 -11.97 0.04 28.68
CA THR A 205 -11.81 1.49 28.67
C THR A 205 -13.05 2.21 28.12
N SER A 206 -13.21 3.49 28.45
CA SER A 206 -14.26 4.32 27.87
C SER A 206 -14.03 4.52 26.37
N VAL A 207 -15.11 4.71 25.60
CA VAL A 207 -15.05 4.99 24.15
C VAL A 207 -14.14 6.17 23.85
N ARG A 208 -14.23 7.25 24.65
CA ARG A 208 -13.40 8.44 24.49
C ARG A 208 -11.90 8.09 24.59
N ARG A 209 -11.50 7.31 25.59
CA ARG A 209 -10.10 6.90 25.78
C ARG A 209 -9.63 6.04 24.61
N ARG A 210 -10.44 5.07 24.18
CA ARG A 210 -10.13 4.23 23.03
C ARG A 210 -9.91 5.02 21.74
N LEU A 211 -10.71 6.08 21.51
CA LEU A 211 -10.53 6.97 20.37
C LEU A 211 -9.24 7.79 20.48
N LEU A 212 -8.93 8.30 21.68
CA LEU A 212 -7.68 9.03 21.91
C LEU A 212 -6.46 8.12 21.74
N ASP A 213 -6.52 6.90 22.25
CA ASP A 213 -5.44 5.90 22.07
C ASP A 213 -5.25 5.57 20.59
N LEU A 214 -6.33 5.44 19.80
CA LEU A 214 -6.28 5.20 18.36
C LEU A 214 -5.62 6.38 17.63
N LEU A 215 -6.06 7.61 17.90
CA LEU A 215 -5.51 8.82 17.29
C LEU A 215 -4.01 8.98 17.62
N ALA A 216 -3.66 8.82 18.90
CA ALA A 216 -2.28 8.91 19.37
C ALA A 216 -1.39 7.83 18.73
N ALA A 217 -1.87 6.59 18.64
CA ALA A 217 -1.14 5.50 18.01
C ALA A 217 -0.91 5.74 16.51
N CYS A 218 -1.94 6.23 15.77
CA CYS A 218 -1.80 6.57 14.36
C CYS A 218 -0.85 7.75 14.14
N ALA A 219 -0.90 8.78 14.98
CA ALA A 219 0.00 9.93 14.90
C ALA A 219 1.45 9.52 15.20
N ALA A 220 1.68 8.71 16.23
CA ALA A 220 3.00 8.21 16.58
C ALA A 220 3.57 7.26 15.50
N ALA A 221 2.76 6.35 14.98
CA ALA A 221 3.17 5.44 13.90
C ALA A 221 3.44 6.20 12.59
N GLY A 222 2.61 7.21 12.26
CA GLY A 222 2.84 8.11 11.13
C GLY A 222 4.14 8.90 11.27
N LEU A 223 4.46 9.37 12.49
CA LEU A 223 5.72 10.03 12.78
C LEU A 223 6.91 9.07 12.61
N ALA A 224 6.81 7.86 13.14
CA ALA A 224 7.85 6.84 12.99
C ALA A 224 8.09 6.49 11.51
N ALA A 225 7.01 6.29 10.73
CA ALA A 225 7.11 6.05 9.30
C ALA A 225 7.76 7.24 8.57
N TYR A 226 7.38 8.46 8.91
CA TYR A 226 7.97 9.68 8.36
C TYR A 226 9.47 9.77 8.68
N LEU A 227 9.86 9.57 9.95
CA LEU A 227 11.27 9.65 10.37
C LEU A 227 12.13 8.59 9.66
N ILE A 228 11.60 7.41 9.38
CA ILE A 228 12.32 6.38 8.63
C ILE A 228 12.40 6.74 7.14
N THR A 229 11.27 7.08 6.52
CA THR A 229 11.23 7.32 5.06
C THR A 229 11.94 8.59 4.65
N GLN A 230 11.90 9.63 5.48
CA GLN A 230 12.58 10.89 5.23
C GLN A 230 13.90 11.00 5.99
N GLY A 231 13.90 10.77 7.32
CA GLY A 231 15.07 11.02 8.15
C GLY A 231 16.21 10.02 7.91
N VAL A 232 15.90 8.77 7.61
CA VAL A 232 16.89 7.71 7.38
C VAL A 232 17.12 7.45 5.89
N LEU A 233 16.05 7.43 5.09
CA LEU A 233 16.09 7.02 3.69
C LEU A 233 16.03 8.18 2.69
N GLY A 234 15.77 9.42 3.14
CA GLY A 234 15.76 10.62 2.29
C GLY A 234 14.73 10.58 1.14
N ALA A 235 13.73 9.71 1.21
CA ALA A 235 12.86 9.40 0.08
C ALA A 235 11.72 10.40 -0.15
N LEU A 236 11.39 11.26 0.83
CA LEU A 236 10.24 12.19 0.79
C LEU A 236 10.71 13.64 0.99
N PRO A 237 11.11 14.35 -0.08
CA PRO A 237 11.91 15.57 0.03
C PRO A 237 11.16 16.84 0.49
N HIS A 238 9.82 16.91 0.34
CA HIS A 238 9.07 18.15 0.57
C HIS A 238 8.00 18.00 1.66
N GLU A 239 7.51 19.16 2.17
CA GLU A 239 6.33 19.29 3.03
C GLU A 239 6.31 18.35 4.25
N HIS A 240 7.28 18.45 5.12
CA HIS A 240 7.50 17.55 6.26
C HIS A 240 6.26 17.35 7.16
N ALA A 241 5.59 18.44 7.56
CA ALA A 241 4.42 18.37 8.44
C ALA A 241 3.22 17.74 7.73
N ALA A 242 3.00 18.11 6.46
CA ALA A 242 1.91 17.56 5.66
C ALA A 242 2.14 16.08 5.35
N THR A 243 3.36 15.67 5.04
CA THR A 243 3.75 14.27 4.82
C THR A 243 3.49 13.41 6.05
N TRP A 244 3.90 13.87 7.26
CA TRP A 244 3.53 13.21 8.51
C TRP A 244 2.02 13.13 8.70
N GLY A 245 1.30 14.22 8.44
CA GLY A 245 -0.17 14.26 8.51
C GLY A 245 -0.83 13.24 7.60
N VAL A 246 -0.37 13.12 6.36
CA VAL A 246 -0.89 12.14 5.37
C VAL A 246 -0.64 10.71 5.81
N LEU A 247 0.56 10.39 6.28
CA LEU A 247 0.90 9.05 6.80
C LEU A 247 0.01 8.70 8.00
N SER A 248 -0.17 9.64 8.93
CA SER A 248 -1.02 9.48 10.11
C SER A 248 -2.50 9.30 9.74
N LEU A 249 -3.01 10.10 8.79
CA LEU A 249 -4.38 10.02 8.31
C LEU A 249 -4.65 8.72 7.55
N THR A 250 -3.71 8.26 6.74
CA THR A 250 -3.82 6.96 6.04
C THR A 250 -3.91 5.81 7.04
N MET A 251 -3.05 5.79 8.05
CA MET A 251 -3.11 4.79 9.12
C MET A 251 -4.41 4.91 9.92
N LEU A 252 -4.90 6.12 10.18
CA LEU A 252 -6.17 6.35 10.85
C LEU A 252 -7.34 5.81 10.03
N ALA A 253 -7.39 6.06 8.73
CA ALA A 253 -8.45 5.55 7.87
C ALA A 253 -8.51 4.01 7.88
N ILE A 254 -7.35 3.34 7.80
CA ILE A 254 -7.25 1.87 7.85
C ILE A 254 -7.62 1.34 9.23
N SER A 255 -7.06 1.93 10.28
CA SER A 255 -7.24 1.48 11.66
C SER A 255 -8.68 1.71 12.15
N SER A 256 -9.23 2.90 11.90
CA SER A 256 -10.60 3.23 12.32
C SER A 256 -11.64 2.35 11.64
N THR A 257 -11.46 2.06 10.34
CA THR A 257 -12.31 1.11 9.60
C THR A 257 -12.27 -0.26 10.25
N SER A 258 -11.08 -0.78 10.55
CA SER A 258 -10.92 -2.10 11.18
C SER A 258 -11.51 -2.12 12.60
N VAL A 259 -11.30 -1.06 13.41
CA VAL A 259 -11.91 -0.92 14.75
C VAL A 259 -13.43 -0.80 14.64
N GLY A 260 -13.94 -0.06 13.66
CA GLY A 260 -15.36 0.05 13.37
C GLY A 260 -16.00 -1.29 13.04
N LEU A 261 -15.38 -2.05 12.15
CA LEU A 261 -15.82 -3.41 11.80
C LEU A 261 -15.81 -4.36 13.02
N ILE A 262 -14.76 -4.29 13.86
CA ILE A 262 -14.72 -5.04 15.11
C ILE A 262 -15.90 -4.65 16.02
N SER A 263 -16.24 -3.38 16.08
CA SER A 263 -17.35 -2.89 16.91
C SER A 263 -18.73 -3.33 16.39
N LEU A 264 -18.87 -3.55 15.07
CA LEU A 264 -20.12 -3.98 14.44
C LEU A 264 -20.31 -5.50 14.46
N ILE A 265 -19.29 -6.26 14.10
CA ILE A 265 -19.38 -7.72 13.87
C ILE A 265 -18.44 -8.53 14.77
N GLY A 266 -17.81 -7.89 15.76
CA GLY A 266 -16.90 -8.57 16.69
C GLY A 266 -15.53 -8.91 16.08
N PRO A 267 -14.82 -9.93 16.61
CA PRO A 267 -13.44 -10.26 16.19
C PRO A 267 -13.29 -10.56 14.68
N ALA A 268 -14.34 -11.07 14.04
CA ALA A 268 -14.35 -11.29 12.59
C ALA A 268 -14.15 -9.98 11.80
N GLY A 269 -14.53 -8.83 12.38
CA GLY A 269 -14.33 -7.51 11.77
C GLY A 269 -12.86 -7.16 11.54
N LEU A 270 -11.95 -7.63 12.39
CA LEU A 270 -10.51 -7.45 12.17
C LEU A 270 -10.05 -8.20 10.92
N GLY A 271 -10.49 -9.46 10.77
CA GLY A 271 -10.17 -10.27 9.58
C GLY A 271 -10.73 -9.67 8.30
N LEU A 272 -11.97 -9.15 8.35
CA LEU A 272 -12.59 -8.48 7.20
C LEU A 272 -11.87 -7.17 6.85
N GLY A 273 -11.53 -6.35 7.85
CA GLY A 273 -10.76 -5.13 7.65
C GLY A 273 -9.38 -5.40 7.06
N ALA A 274 -8.66 -6.39 7.60
CA ALA A 274 -7.37 -6.83 7.06
C ALA A 274 -7.51 -7.34 5.62
N ALA A 275 -8.51 -8.18 5.34
CA ALA A 275 -8.76 -8.69 4.00
C ALA A 275 -9.04 -7.56 2.99
N LEU A 276 -9.89 -6.61 3.37
CA LEU A 276 -10.22 -5.47 2.51
C LEU A 276 -8.99 -4.58 2.24
N MET A 277 -8.24 -4.23 3.29
CA MET A 277 -7.14 -3.26 3.16
C MET A 277 -5.89 -3.89 2.56
N VAL A 278 -5.53 -5.11 2.97
CA VAL A 278 -4.28 -5.77 2.52
C VAL A 278 -4.48 -6.47 1.18
N PHE A 279 -5.56 -7.25 1.00
CA PHE A 279 -5.71 -8.08 -0.21
C PHE A 279 -6.49 -7.41 -1.34
N VAL A 280 -7.24 -6.34 -1.07
CA VAL A 280 -7.92 -5.56 -2.11
C VAL A 280 -7.27 -4.18 -2.22
N GLY A 281 -7.23 -3.42 -1.14
CA GLY A 281 -6.76 -2.03 -1.16
C GLY A 281 -5.32 -1.88 -1.62
N ASN A 282 -4.43 -2.75 -1.16
CA ASN A 282 -3.01 -2.64 -1.48
C ASN A 282 -2.69 -2.99 -2.95
N PRO A 283 -3.07 -4.15 -3.51
CA PRO A 283 -2.78 -4.46 -4.92
C PRO A 283 -3.54 -3.57 -5.91
N PHE A 284 -4.70 -3.03 -5.53
CA PHE A 284 -5.52 -2.16 -6.39
C PHE A 284 -5.13 -0.67 -6.29
N SER A 285 -4.22 -0.32 -5.40
CA SER A 285 -3.80 1.06 -5.16
C SER A 285 -3.08 1.74 -6.32
N GLY A 286 -2.44 0.97 -7.21
CA GLY A 286 -1.51 1.52 -8.20
C GLY A 286 -0.22 2.09 -7.60
N GLY A 287 0.05 1.84 -6.31
CA GLY A 287 1.18 2.44 -5.60
C GLY A 287 2.55 2.08 -6.16
N THR A 288 2.70 0.87 -6.70
CA THR A 288 3.94 0.40 -7.34
C THR A 288 4.05 0.75 -8.83
N SER A 289 2.98 1.25 -9.44
CA SER A 289 2.93 1.61 -10.86
C SER A 289 2.26 2.98 -11.05
N ALA A 290 1.09 2.99 -11.63
CA ALA A 290 0.16 4.12 -11.67
C ALA A 290 -1.26 3.54 -11.72
N PRO A 291 -2.26 4.26 -11.21
CA PRO A 291 -3.65 3.83 -11.29
C PRO A 291 -4.11 3.49 -12.71
N GLU A 292 -3.73 4.30 -13.69
CA GLU A 292 -4.11 4.17 -15.10
C GLU A 292 -3.41 3.01 -15.83
N LEU A 293 -2.45 2.36 -15.18
CA LEU A 293 -1.84 1.13 -15.69
C LEU A 293 -2.62 -0.12 -15.28
N LEU A 294 -3.51 -0.01 -14.29
CA LEU A 294 -4.37 -1.10 -13.83
C LEU A 294 -5.63 -1.22 -14.69
N PRO A 295 -6.29 -2.40 -14.72
CA PRO A 295 -7.64 -2.50 -15.28
C PRO A 295 -8.59 -1.49 -14.65
N LYS A 296 -9.45 -0.85 -15.45
CA LYS A 296 -10.29 0.27 -15.01
C LYS A 296 -11.07 -0.02 -13.72
N VAL A 297 -11.74 -1.17 -13.64
CA VAL A 297 -12.49 -1.56 -12.44
C VAL A 297 -11.58 -1.68 -11.20
N VAL A 298 -10.35 -2.20 -11.38
CA VAL A 298 -9.38 -2.34 -10.29
C VAL A 298 -8.91 -0.96 -9.83
N ASN A 299 -8.61 -0.08 -10.77
CA ASN A 299 -8.24 1.30 -10.50
C ASN A 299 -9.36 2.02 -9.73
N ASP A 300 -10.58 2.01 -10.26
CA ASP A 300 -11.71 2.70 -9.65
C ASP A 300 -11.93 2.25 -8.20
N ILE A 301 -11.94 0.93 -7.95
CA ILE A 301 -12.05 0.40 -6.60
C ILE A 301 -10.85 0.82 -5.74
N GLY A 302 -9.64 0.72 -6.27
CA GLY A 302 -8.41 1.00 -5.55
C GLY A 302 -8.30 2.44 -5.06
N GLN A 303 -8.73 3.42 -5.88
CA GLN A 303 -8.69 4.84 -5.52
C GLN A 303 -9.76 5.23 -4.47
N TRP A 304 -10.83 4.46 -4.33
CA TRP A 304 -11.83 4.62 -3.27
C TRP A 304 -11.44 3.96 -1.95
N LEU A 305 -10.36 3.19 -1.92
CA LEU A 305 -9.88 2.53 -0.70
C LEU A 305 -8.73 3.32 -0.05
N PRO A 306 -8.60 3.31 1.28
CA PRO A 306 -7.57 4.04 2.01
C PRO A 306 -6.14 3.80 1.54
N PRO A 307 -5.69 2.57 1.18
CA PRO A 307 -4.33 2.37 0.68
C PRO A 307 -4.04 3.13 -0.63
N GLY A 308 -4.96 3.11 -1.59
CA GLY A 308 -4.79 3.81 -2.88
C GLY A 308 -4.87 5.33 -2.73
N ALA A 309 -5.90 5.81 -2.03
CA ALA A 309 -6.03 7.24 -1.74
C ALA A 309 -4.84 7.78 -0.94
N GLY A 310 -4.39 7.03 0.08
CA GLY A 310 -3.24 7.40 0.92
C GLY A 310 -1.94 7.51 0.12
N MET A 311 -1.70 6.57 -0.79
CA MET A 311 -0.50 6.56 -1.63
C MET A 311 -0.49 7.75 -2.60
N ASN A 312 -1.62 8.04 -3.24
CA ASN A 312 -1.72 9.18 -4.15
C ASN A 312 -1.66 10.51 -3.43
N LEU A 313 -2.28 10.62 -2.25
CA LEU A 313 -2.16 11.81 -1.41
C LEU A 313 -0.73 12.03 -0.95
N LEU A 314 -0.04 10.97 -0.52
CA LEU A 314 1.37 11.04 -0.12
C LEU A 314 2.26 11.50 -1.28
N ARG A 315 2.00 10.98 -2.49
CA ARG A 315 2.73 11.40 -3.70
C ARG A 315 2.49 12.86 -4.03
N SER A 316 1.24 13.34 -3.96
CA SER A 316 0.90 14.75 -4.14
C SER A 316 1.64 15.66 -3.19
N THR A 317 1.64 15.31 -1.91
CA THR A 317 2.27 16.10 -0.85
C THR A 317 3.78 16.08 -0.93
N ALA A 318 4.38 14.91 -1.19
CA ALA A 318 5.84 14.76 -1.15
C ALA A 318 6.55 15.32 -2.40
N TYR A 319 5.88 15.40 -3.56
CA TYR A 319 6.56 15.73 -4.82
C TYR A 319 5.85 16.79 -5.67
N PHE A 320 4.60 17.12 -5.37
CA PHE A 320 3.77 17.98 -6.21
C PHE A 320 3.13 19.14 -5.45
N ASP A 321 3.71 19.56 -4.33
CA ASP A 321 3.23 20.69 -3.52
C ASP A 321 1.73 20.59 -3.16
N GLY A 322 1.23 19.36 -3.02
CA GLY A 322 -0.18 19.08 -2.71
C GLY A 322 -1.13 19.12 -3.93
N ASN A 323 -0.65 19.36 -5.13
CA ASN A 323 -1.51 19.36 -6.32
C ASN A 323 -2.17 18.01 -6.56
N GLY A 324 -3.47 18.02 -6.94
CA GLY A 324 -4.25 16.80 -7.17
C GLY A 324 -4.57 16.00 -5.91
N SER A 325 -4.53 16.63 -4.71
CA SER A 325 -4.71 15.96 -3.42
C SER A 325 -6.16 15.87 -2.93
N GLU A 326 -7.04 16.77 -3.39
CA GLU A 326 -8.37 16.99 -2.80
C GLU A 326 -9.25 15.75 -2.76
N GLY A 327 -9.37 15.03 -3.86
CA GLY A 327 -10.19 13.82 -3.96
C GLY A 327 -9.68 12.72 -3.02
N HIS A 328 -8.37 12.52 -2.95
CA HIS A 328 -7.74 11.50 -2.12
C HIS A 328 -7.84 11.83 -0.62
N LEU A 329 -7.71 13.11 -0.27
CA LEU A 329 -7.93 13.59 1.08
C LEU A 329 -9.38 13.33 1.52
N ALA A 330 -10.35 13.66 0.66
CA ALA A 330 -11.78 13.42 0.94
C ALA A 330 -12.07 11.93 1.19
N VAL A 331 -11.48 11.02 0.41
CA VAL A 331 -11.62 9.57 0.62
C VAL A 331 -11.09 9.16 1.99
N LEU A 332 -9.88 9.59 2.38
CA LEU A 332 -9.30 9.23 3.67
C LEU A 332 -10.10 9.78 4.85
N VAL A 333 -10.57 11.03 4.75
CA VAL A 333 -11.44 11.65 5.77
C VAL A 333 -12.76 10.89 5.87
N LEU A 334 -13.38 10.52 4.76
CA LEU A 334 -14.62 9.75 4.72
C LEU A 334 -14.46 8.40 5.42
N TRP A 335 -13.44 7.62 5.07
CA TRP A 335 -13.18 6.32 5.70
C TRP A 335 -12.87 6.45 7.19
N SER A 336 -12.10 7.48 7.57
CA SER A 336 -11.81 7.77 8.98
C SER A 336 -13.10 8.09 9.75
N ALA A 337 -13.94 8.95 9.20
CA ALA A 337 -15.21 9.34 9.81
C ALA A 337 -16.18 8.15 9.95
N LEU A 338 -16.32 7.34 8.88
CA LEU A 338 -17.16 6.13 8.91
C LEU A 338 -16.65 5.12 9.94
N GLY A 339 -15.35 4.86 9.96
CA GLY A 339 -14.72 3.95 10.91
C GLY A 339 -14.87 4.41 12.35
N LEU A 340 -14.60 5.69 12.64
CA LEU A 340 -14.75 6.28 13.97
C LEU A 340 -16.24 6.26 14.42
N THR A 341 -17.16 6.60 13.54
CA THR A 341 -18.60 6.54 13.80
C THR A 341 -19.03 5.12 14.15
N ALA A 342 -18.62 4.14 13.36
CA ALA A 342 -18.88 2.73 13.63
C ALA A 342 -18.25 2.27 14.96
N ALA A 343 -17.07 2.78 15.31
CA ALA A 343 -16.40 2.47 16.58
C ALA A 343 -17.15 3.05 17.80
N VAL A 344 -17.85 4.20 17.63
CA VAL A 344 -18.64 4.84 18.68
C VAL A 344 -20.00 4.16 18.87
N PHE A 345 -20.71 3.93 17.76
CA PHE A 345 -22.10 3.47 17.78
C PHE A 345 -22.24 1.95 17.63
N GLY A 346 -21.17 1.25 17.27
CA GLY A 346 -21.18 -0.21 17.12
C GLY A 346 -21.52 -0.89 18.45
N ARG A 347 -22.39 -1.90 18.39
CA ARG A 347 -22.73 -2.73 19.56
C ARG A 347 -21.49 -3.55 19.92
N ARG A 348 -21.10 -3.51 21.21
CA ARG A 348 -20.12 -4.46 21.73
C ARG A 348 -20.75 -5.83 21.64
N ALA A 349 -20.28 -6.69 20.74
CA ALA A 349 -20.68 -8.09 20.76
C ALA A 349 -20.33 -8.64 22.15
N PRO A 350 -21.28 -9.30 22.86
CA PRO A 350 -20.99 -9.91 24.14
C PRO A 350 -19.85 -10.92 23.92
N THR A 351 -18.75 -10.72 24.63
CA THR A 351 -17.72 -11.75 24.76
C THR A 351 -18.42 -12.95 25.38
N THR A 352 -18.54 -14.02 24.62
CA THR A 352 -18.90 -15.33 25.16
C THR A 352 -17.71 -15.73 26.04
N THR A 353 -17.71 -15.24 27.25
CA THR A 353 -16.86 -15.76 28.32
C THR A 353 -17.20 -17.24 28.40
N GLY A 354 -16.20 -18.07 28.15
CA GLY A 354 -16.36 -19.51 28.23
C GLY A 354 -17.11 -19.86 29.51
N ALA A 355 -18.17 -20.61 29.37
CA ALA A 355 -18.89 -21.15 30.51
C ALA A 355 -17.87 -21.82 31.45
N THR A 356 -17.69 -21.23 32.59
CA THR A 356 -17.02 -21.88 33.71
C THR A 356 -17.82 -23.14 33.98
N PRO A 357 -17.18 -24.33 34.09
CA PRO A 357 -17.91 -25.54 34.45
C PRO A 357 -18.08 -25.56 35.97
N GLU A 358 -18.98 -24.75 36.48
CA GLU A 358 -19.31 -24.73 37.89
C GLU A 358 -20.81 -24.37 38.06
N ASP A 359 -21.64 -25.32 37.68
CA ASP A 359 -22.97 -25.50 38.15
C ASP A 359 -23.31 -26.99 38.07
N VAL A 360 -22.67 -27.75 38.95
CA VAL A 360 -23.17 -29.06 39.33
C VAL A 360 -24.22 -28.78 40.43
N PRO A 361 -25.47 -29.09 40.22
CA PRO A 361 -26.47 -29.02 41.32
C PRO A 361 -26.07 -30.04 42.36
N THR A 362 -25.69 -29.56 43.54
CA THR A 362 -25.54 -30.39 44.72
C THR A 362 -26.93 -30.82 45.13
N THR A 363 -27.29 -32.03 44.83
CA THR A 363 -28.49 -32.67 45.36
C THR A 363 -28.23 -32.90 46.85
N GLU A 364 -28.86 -32.09 47.69
CA GLU A 364 -29.05 -32.40 49.10
C GLU A 364 -29.88 -33.67 49.22
N GLY A 365 -29.22 -34.72 49.64
CA GLY A 365 -29.83 -35.94 50.11
C GLY A 365 -29.45 -36.11 51.57
N THR A 366 -30.36 -35.73 52.46
CA THR A 366 -30.30 -36.12 53.88
C THR A 366 -30.50 -37.64 54.00
N PRO A 367 -29.70 -38.29 54.81
CA PRO A 367 -30.27 -39.29 55.71
C PRO A 367 -29.79 -39.15 57.19
N GLN A 368 -30.75 -39.19 57.97
CA GLN A 368 -30.88 -39.41 59.39
C GLN A 368 -30.12 -40.70 59.81
N GLU A 369 -29.64 -40.64 61.06
CA GLU A 369 -29.61 -41.58 62.15
C GLU A 369 -28.26 -41.83 62.82
N SER A 370 -28.32 -41.52 64.10
CA SER A 370 -27.36 -41.78 65.20
C SER A 370 -27.40 -43.23 65.67
N PRO A 371 -26.79 -43.58 66.82
CA PRO A 371 -25.46 -43.40 67.37
C PRO A 371 -24.87 -44.80 67.83
N VAL A 372 -23.64 -44.85 68.28
CA VAL A 372 -23.21 -45.67 69.44
C VAL A 372 -21.67 -45.61 69.67
N THR A 373 -21.27 -45.03 70.83
CA THR A 373 -20.36 -45.40 71.87
C THR A 373 -18.97 -45.98 71.57
N GLY A 374 -17.90 -45.32 72.13
CA GLY A 374 -16.69 -45.97 72.53
C GLY A 374 -15.40 -45.11 72.43
N ALA A 375 -15.08 -44.41 73.53
CA ALA A 375 -13.74 -43.88 73.81
C ALA A 375 -12.82 -45.01 74.36
N PRO A 376 -11.53 -44.85 74.65
CA PRO A 376 -10.79 -43.59 74.88
C PRO A 376 -9.28 -43.56 74.33
N ALA A 377 -8.75 -42.36 74.32
CA ALA A 377 -7.43 -41.86 74.74
C ALA A 377 -6.12 -42.57 74.30
N THR A 378 -5.24 -41.81 73.74
CA THR A 378 -3.97 -41.45 74.42
C THR A 378 -3.24 -40.31 73.64
N THR A 379 -2.71 -39.44 74.45
CA THR A 379 -1.94 -38.19 74.24
C THR A 379 -0.56 -38.32 73.59
N PRO A 380 0.04 -37.14 73.21
CA PRO A 380 1.31 -36.99 72.51
C PRO A 380 2.50 -36.84 73.48
N PRO A 381 3.68 -36.42 73.24
CA PRO A 381 4.47 -35.66 72.28
C PRO A 381 5.96 -36.21 72.16
N PRO A 382 7.07 -35.49 71.95
CA PRO A 382 7.39 -34.09 71.55
C PRO A 382 8.47 -33.94 70.48
N SER A 383 8.68 -32.72 70.08
CA SER A 383 9.85 -32.15 69.41
C SER A 383 11.13 -32.24 70.28
N PRO A 384 12.38 -32.25 69.69
CA PRO A 384 13.10 -30.95 69.69
C PRO A 384 14.11 -30.70 68.53
N ALA A 385 14.25 -29.44 68.20
CA ALA A 385 15.42 -28.55 68.17
C ALA A 385 16.76 -29.05 67.57
N GLY A 386 17.34 -28.19 66.73
CA GLY A 386 18.76 -28.17 66.46
C GLY A 386 19.16 -27.27 65.28
N ARG A 387 19.43 -26.01 65.49
CA ARG A 387 20.38 -25.19 64.77
C ARG A 387 21.82 -25.60 65.12
N PRO A 388 22.95 -25.08 64.53
CA PRO A 388 23.18 -23.93 63.64
C PRO A 388 24.43 -24.06 62.70
N HIS A 389 24.73 -22.99 61.97
CA HIS A 389 26.02 -22.42 61.56
C HIS A 389 26.79 -22.91 60.30
N GLY A 390 27.24 -21.88 59.60
CA GLY A 390 28.45 -21.78 58.76
C GLY A 390 28.30 -20.90 57.56
N ARG A 391 28.50 -19.64 57.67
CA ARG A 391 29.49 -18.67 57.20
C ARG A 391 30.57 -19.23 56.28
N HIS A 392 30.79 -18.57 55.11
CA HIS A 392 32.01 -17.88 54.65
C HIS A 392 31.87 -17.49 53.18
N THR A 393 31.87 -16.18 52.92
CA THR A 393 32.95 -15.30 52.36
C THR A 393 33.33 -15.58 50.91
N ALA A 394 32.96 -14.69 50.04
CA ALA A 394 33.76 -13.63 49.40
C ALA A 394 34.83 -14.10 48.41
N HIS A 395 34.81 -13.58 47.20
CA HIS A 395 35.88 -12.82 46.49
C HIS A 395 35.46 -12.57 45.05
N THR A 396 35.25 -11.31 44.72
CA THR A 396 36.10 -10.38 43.92
C THR A 396 36.52 -10.89 42.54
N ALA A 397 36.08 -10.18 41.54
CA ALA A 397 36.77 -9.14 40.78
C ALA A 397 37.32 -9.52 39.40
N HIS A 398 37.26 -8.54 38.53
CA HIS A 398 38.01 -8.22 37.31
C HIS A 398 37.38 -8.67 35.99
N ALA A 399 36.90 -7.74 35.25
CA ALA A 399 37.53 -6.70 34.43
C ALA A 399 37.86 -7.18 33.00
N ALA A 400 37.22 -6.51 32.06
CA ALA A 400 37.78 -5.74 30.96
C ALA A 400 38.11 -6.42 29.61
N HIS A 401 37.79 -5.67 28.60
CA HIS A 401 38.27 -5.64 27.19
C HIS A 401 37.66 -6.68 26.21
N ALA A 402 36.97 -6.30 25.17
CA ALA A 402 37.29 -5.43 24.06
C ALA A 402 35.95 -5.00 23.39
#